data_cb3977fb6760228a8d04681faa5e8030
#
_entry.id   cb3977fb6760228a8d04681faa5e8030
#
_cell.length_a   1.000
_cell.length_b   1.000
_cell.length_c   1.000
_cell.angle_alpha   90.00
_cell.angle_beta   90.00
_cell.angle_gamma   90.00
#
_symmetry.space_group_name_H-M   'P 1'
#
loop_
_entity.id
_entity.type
_entity.pdbx_description
1 polymer ?
#
loop_
_entity_poly.entity_id
_entity_poly.type
_entity_poly.pdbx_seq_one_letter_code
_entity_poly.pdbx_strand_id
1 'polypeptide(L)'
;MSQKKQVTFEECMENVQTYIKRPENIELIQKAYDFAYEHHKGQFRKSGEPYVIHVIQVANTLALMHCGPKTIAAGLLHDTVEDCQGVTTDTITELFGQEIATLVDAVTKIGAIKFKDEEESFIADILQIDARFVSLLKWLG
;
A
#
# COMPACT_ATOMS: atom_id res chain seq x y z
N MET A 1 -3.00 27.42 14.86
CA MET A 1 -3.81 26.59 14.32
C MET A 1 -3.28 25.62 13.39
N SER A 2 -3.31 24.48 13.68
CA SER A 2 -2.67 23.54 12.84
C SER A 2 -3.64 22.59 12.27
N GLN A 3 -4.02 22.84 11.08
CA GLN A 3 -4.62 21.78 10.31
C GLN A 3 -3.49 20.89 9.84
N LYS A 4 -3.61 19.62 10.12
CA LYS A 4 -2.69 18.66 9.61
C LYS A 4 -2.82 18.66 8.11
N LYS A 5 -1.78 19.10 7.43
CA LYS A 5 -1.76 19.09 5.99
C LYS A 5 -1.76 17.62 5.52
N GLN A 6 -2.72 17.27 4.68
CA GLN A 6 -2.77 15.94 4.10
C GLN A 6 -1.71 15.83 3.04
N VAL A 7 -0.99 14.71 3.03
CA VAL A 7 0.02 14.46 2.00
C VAL A 7 -0.69 14.19 0.66
N THR A 8 -0.18 14.81 -0.39
CA THR A 8 -0.68 14.54 -1.74
C THR A 8 0.13 13.42 -2.37
N PHE A 9 -0.42 12.81 -3.41
CA PHE A 9 0.33 11.79 -4.15
C PHE A 9 1.59 12.38 -4.78
N GLU A 10 1.54 13.63 -5.22
CA GLU A 10 2.72 14.32 -5.77
C GLU A 10 3.85 14.40 -4.74
N GLU A 11 3.52 14.74 -3.50
CA GLU A 11 4.49 14.77 -2.41
C GLU A 11 5.03 13.37 -2.12
N CYS A 12 4.16 12.37 -2.15
CA CYS A 12 4.56 10.97 -1.99
C CYS A 12 5.56 10.58 -3.08
N MET A 13 5.29 10.95 -4.33
CA MET A 13 6.18 10.64 -5.44
C MET A 13 7.52 11.37 -5.34
N GLU A 14 7.54 12.57 -4.81
CA GLU A 14 8.80 13.26 -4.52
C GLU A 14 9.65 12.44 -3.55
N ASN A 15 9.03 11.93 -2.48
CA ASN A 15 9.72 11.09 -1.50
C ASN A 15 10.21 9.78 -2.13
N VAL A 16 9.38 9.14 -2.95
CA VAL A 16 9.73 7.93 -3.68
C VAL A 16 10.96 8.18 -4.56
N GLN A 17 10.98 9.28 -5.27
CA GLN A 17 12.04 9.58 -6.24
C GLN A 17 13.35 9.99 -5.59
N THR A 18 13.38 10.20 -4.29
CA THR A 18 14.64 10.42 -3.59
C THR A 18 15.53 9.19 -3.61
N TYR A 19 14.95 7.99 -3.75
CA TYR A 19 15.72 6.75 -3.72
C TYR A 19 15.33 5.75 -4.81
N ILE A 20 14.17 5.88 -5.44
CA ILE A 20 13.75 5.03 -6.57
C ILE A 20 13.94 5.83 -7.85
N LYS A 21 14.87 5.39 -8.70
CA LYS A 21 15.28 6.17 -9.87
C LYS A 21 14.87 5.54 -11.20
N ARG A 22 14.61 4.24 -11.24
CA ARG A 22 14.27 3.57 -12.49
C ARG A 22 12.88 3.96 -12.96
N PRO A 23 12.74 4.41 -14.21
CA PRO A 23 11.43 4.83 -14.73
C PRO A 23 10.36 3.75 -14.62
N GLU A 24 10.71 2.48 -14.87
CA GLU A 24 9.75 1.38 -14.79
C GLU A 24 9.19 1.20 -13.38
N ASN A 25 9.99 1.47 -12.36
CA ASN A 25 9.54 1.37 -10.97
C ASN A 25 8.63 2.55 -10.60
N ILE A 26 8.96 3.73 -11.11
CA ILE A 26 8.13 4.92 -10.91
C ILE A 26 6.78 4.73 -11.60
N GLU A 27 6.79 4.21 -12.84
CA GLU A 27 5.57 3.92 -13.59
C GLU A 27 4.71 2.89 -12.88
N LEU A 28 5.32 1.87 -12.28
CA LEU A 28 4.60 0.85 -11.52
C LEU A 28 3.82 1.48 -10.37
N ILE A 29 4.46 2.35 -9.61
CA ILE A 29 3.83 3.01 -8.46
C ILE A 29 2.71 3.92 -8.96
N GLN A 30 2.93 4.66 -10.04
CA GLN A 30 1.91 5.50 -10.65
C GLN A 30 0.70 4.68 -11.10
N LYS A 31 0.93 3.56 -11.74
CA LYS A 31 -0.13 2.66 -12.21
C LYS A 31 -0.94 2.12 -11.04
N ALA A 32 -0.26 1.73 -9.96
CA ALA A 32 -0.93 1.23 -8.76
C ALA A 32 -1.80 2.32 -8.12
N TYR A 33 -1.29 3.54 -8.06
CA TYR A 33 -2.06 4.66 -7.55
C TYR A 33 -3.29 4.95 -8.41
N ASP A 34 -3.11 5.00 -9.72
CA ASP A 34 -4.23 5.28 -10.64
C ASP A 34 -5.33 4.24 -10.49
N PHE A 35 -4.96 2.97 -10.36
CA PHE A 35 -5.90 1.89 -10.14
C PHE A 35 -6.64 2.07 -8.81
N ALA A 36 -5.90 2.33 -7.74
CA ALA A 36 -6.50 2.53 -6.41
C ALA A 36 -7.43 3.74 -6.39
N TYR A 37 -7.02 4.83 -7.02
CA TYR A 37 -7.81 6.04 -7.10
C TYR A 37 -9.16 5.76 -7.77
N GLU A 38 -9.14 5.10 -8.93
CA GLU A 38 -10.38 4.80 -9.67
C GLU A 38 -11.31 3.88 -8.89
N HIS A 39 -10.75 2.87 -8.23
CA HIS A 39 -11.57 1.88 -7.53
C HIS A 39 -12.07 2.35 -6.17
N HIS A 40 -11.37 3.28 -5.53
CA HIS A 40 -11.82 3.86 -4.26
C HIS A 40 -12.66 5.12 -4.45
N LYS A 41 -12.90 5.53 -5.68
CA LYS A 41 -13.63 6.75 -5.97
C LYS A 41 -15.04 6.67 -5.37
N GLY A 42 -15.40 7.67 -4.60
CA GLY A 42 -16.68 7.71 -3.92
C GLY A 42 -16.74 6.95 -2.60
N GLN A 43 -15.63 6.33 -2.19
CA GLN A 43 -15.55 5.68 -0.89
C GLN A 43 -14.98 6.62 0.16
N PHE A 44 -15.50 6.52 1.37
CA PHE A 44 -15.09 7.37 2.48
C PHE A 44 -14.81 6.51 3.70
N ARG A 45 -13.88 6.95 4.52
CA ARG A 45 -13.62 6.31 5.81
C ARG A 45 -14.66 6.77 6.84
N LYS A 46 -14.72 6.09 7.97
CA LYS A 46 -15.63 6.45 9.07
C LYS A 46 -15.44 7.89 9.52
N SER A 47 -14.23 8.43 9.38
CA SER A 47 -13.91 9.80 9.70
C SER A 47 -14.48 10.83 8.72
N GLY A 48 -15.01 10.37 7.57
CA GLY A 48 -15.53 11.24 6.52
C GLY A 48 -14.52 11.59 5.43
N GLU A 49 -13.25 11.20 5.58
CA GLU A 49 -12.22 11.44 4.57
C GLU A 49 -12.38 10.52 3.38
N PRO A 50 -12.09 11.01 2.14
CA PRO A 50 -12.00 10.11 1.00
C PRO A 50 -11.00 9.00 1.26
N TYR A 51 -11.35 7.79 0.87
CA TYR A 51 -10.51 6.62 1.16
C TYR A 51 -9.12 6.72 0.53
N VAL A 52 -9.01 7.35 -0.63
CA VAL A 52 -7.74 7.50 -1.33
C VAL A 52 -6.71 8.28 -0.50
N ILE A 53 -7.13 9.17 0.38
CA ILE A 53 -6.20 9.90 1.25
C ILE A 53 -5.47 8.93 2.18
N HIS A 54 -6.18 7.94 2.71
CA HIS A 54 -5.57 6.89 3.53
C HIS A 54 -4.55 6.08 2.72
N VAL A 55 -4.90 5.72 1.51
CA VAL A 55 -4.04 4.96 0.60
C VAL A 55 -2.74 5.73 0.33
N ILE A 56 -2.84 7.03 0.08
CA ILE A 56 -1.67 7.89 -0.14
C ILE A 56 -0.79 7.95 1.11
N GLN A 57 -1.40 8.05 2.28
CA GLN A 57 -0.64 8.09 3.54
C GLN A 57 0.15 6.81 3.77
N VAL A 58 -0.45 5.66 3.49
CA VAL A 58 0.23 4.36 3.60
C VAL A 58 1.44 4.33 2.66
N ALA A 59 1.24 4.70 1.40
CA ALA A 59 2.32 4.70 0.41
C ALA A 59 3.43 5.68 0.80
N ASN A 60 3.07 6.86 1.28
CA ASN A 60 4.06 7.85 1.70
C ASN A 60 4.89 7.37 2.90
N THR A 61 4.24 6.73 3.86
CA THR A 61 4.94 6.16 5.00
C THR A 61 5.95 5.09 4.56
N LEU A 62 5.53 4.23 3.62
CA LEU A 62 6.42 3.21 3.07
C LEU A 62 7.61 3.85 2.33
N ALA A 63 7.36 4.93 1.60
CA ALA A 63 8.41 5.67 0.89
C ALA A 63 9.40 6.31 1.88
N LEU A 64 8.90 6.89 2.96
CA LEU A 64 9.77 7.48 3.99
C LEU A 64 10.62 6.42 4.68
N MET A 65 10.16 5.18 4.73
CA MET A 65 10.92 4.04 5.24
C MET A 65 11.82 3.41 4.19
N HIS A 66 11.86 3.97 2.99
CA HIS A 66 12.63 3.48 1.85
C HIS A 66 12.31 2.05 1.45
N CYS A 67 11.02 1.70 1.49
CA CYS A 67 10.58 0.39 1.01
C CYS A 67 10.68 0.31 -0.52
N GLY A 68 10.80 -0.91 -1.03
CA GLY A 68 10.94 -1.11 -2.47
C GLY A 68 9.68 -0.79 -3.27
N PRO A 69 9.80 -0.64 -4.59
CA PRO A 69 8.68 -0.24 -5.43
C PRO A 69 7.51 -1.23 -5.41
N LYS A 70 7.79 -2.51 -5.35
CA LYS A 70 6.71 -3.52 -5.30
C LYS A 70 5.95 -3.47 -3.98
N THR A 71 6.64 -3.21 -2.88
CA THR A 71 6.01 -3.05 -1.56
C THR A 71 5.12 -1.81 -1.53
N ILE A 72 5.58 -0.70 -2.11
CA ILE A 72 4.79 0.52 -2.20
C ILE A 72 3.55 0.28 -3.06
N ALA A 73 3.72 -0.38 -4.22
CA ALA A 73 2.58 -0.73 -5.09
C ALA A 73 1.57 -1.62 -4.36
N ALA A 74 2.06 -2.63 -3.63
CA ALA A 74 1.18 -3.51 -2.86
C ALA A 74 0.43 -2.72 -1.77
N GLY A 75 1.10 -1.75 -1.14
CA GLY A 75 0.48 -0.88 -0.16
C GLY A 75 -0.66 -0.04 -0.76
N LEU A 76 -0.45 0.46 -1.97
CA LEU A 76 -1.49 1.20 -2.68
C LEU A 76 -2.68 0.32 -3.07
N LEU A 77 -2.44 -0.95 -3.36
CA LEU A 77 -3.46 -1.86 -3.90
C LEU A 77 -4.17 -2.71 -2.85
N HIS A 78 -3.62 -2.83 -1.65
CA HIS A 78 -4.08 -3.85 -0.71
C HIS A 78 -5.57 -3.75 -0.36
N ASP A 79 -6.10 -2.56 -0.19
CA ASP A 79 -7.50 -2.39 0.18
C ASP A 79 -8.46 -2.53 -1.01
N THR A 80 -7.96 -2.47 -2.24
CA THR A 80 -8.84 -2.61 -3.41
C THR A 80 -9.46 -3.99 -3.50
N VAL A 81 -8.71 -5.02 -3.11
CA VAL A 81 -9.20 -6.40 -3.14
C VAL A 81 -10.28 -6.62 -2.08
N GLU A 82 -10.13 -6.00 -0.91
CA GLU A 82 -11.11 -6.15 0.16
C GLU A 82 -12.34 -5.26 -0.01
N ASP A 83 -12.12 -4.02 -0.42
CA ASP A 83 -13.14 -2.98 -0.32
C ASP A 83 -13.77 -2.58 -1.64
N CYS A 84 -13.21 -3.01 -2.77
CA CYS A 84 -13.72 -2.61 -4.08
C CYS A 84 -14.37 -3.80 -4.78
N GLN A 85 -15.59 -3.59 -5.22
CA GLN A 85 -16.34 -4.64 -5.90
C GLN A 85 -15.70 -4.99 -7.24
N GLY A 86 -15.56 -6.27 -7.53
CA GLY A 86 -15.00 -6.73 -8.79
C GLY A 86 -13.48 -6.80 -8.85
N VAL A 87 -12.80 -6.41 -7.79
CA VAL A 87 -11.34 -6.53 -7.73
C VAL A 87 -10.98 -7.78 -6.94
N THR A 88 -10.26 -8.68 -7.60
CA THR A 88 -9.81 -9.94 -6.99
C THR A 88 -8.29 -10.05 -7.11
N THR A 89 -7.72 -11.05 -6.45
CA THR A 89 -6.29 -11.35 -6.60
C THR A 89 -5.95 -11.62 -8.06
N ASP A 90 -6.84 -12.29 -8.80
CA ASP A 90 -6.65 -12.52 -10.23
C ASP A 90 -6.56 -11.23 -11.03
N THR A 91 -7.37 -10.24 -10.68
CA THR A 91 -7.32 -8.90 -11.29
C THR A 91 -5.94 -8.29 -11.11
N ILE A 92 -5.41 -8.37 -9.89
CA ILE A 92 -4.08 -7.82 -9.58
C ILE A 92 -2.99 -8.59 -10.34
N THR A 93 -3.10 -9.91 -10.40
CA THR A 93 -2.13 -10.73 -11.13
C THR A 93 -2.08 -10.34 -12.61
N GLU A 94 -3.24 -10.15 -13.21
CA GLU A 94 -3.34 -9.80 -14.62
C GLU A 94 -2.75 -8.43 -14.93
N LEU A 95 -3.01 -7.45 -14.07
CA LEU A 95 -2.60 -6.06 -14.32
C LEU A 95 -1.21 -5.72 -13.80
N PHE A 96 -0.77 -6.35 -12.71
CA PHE A 96 0.46 -5.98 -12.02
C PHE A 96 1.47 -7.11 -11.88
N GLY A 97 1.08 -8.33 -12.19
CA GLY A 97 1.96 -9.50 -12.12
C GLY A 97 1.80 -10.30 -10.84
N GLN A 98 2.27 -11.52 -10.89
CA GLN A 98 2.12 -12.50 -9.80
C GLN A 98 2.81 -12.04 -8.51
N GLU A 99 3.96 -11.42 -8.63
CA GLU A 99 4.76 -11.00 -7.47
C GLU A 99 4.01 -9.98 -6.62
N ILE A 100 3.42 -8.99 -7.28
CA ILE A 100 2.64 -7.96 -6.59
C ILE A 100 1.34 -8.55 -6.05
N ALA A 101 0.69 -9.43 -6.81
CA ALA A 101 -0.52 -10.10 -6.35
C ALA A 101 -0.27 -10.92 -5.09
N THR A 102 0.87 -11.62 -5.04
CA THR A 102 1.27 -12.38 -3.86
C THR A 102 1.47 -11.47 -2.64
N LEU A 103 2.12 -10.33 -2.85
CA LEU A 103 2.31 -9.35 -1.77
C LEU A 103 0.97 -8.78 -1.28
N VAL A 104 0.07 -8.44 -2.19
CA VAL A 104 -1.25 -7.92 -1.84
C VAL A 104 -2.05 -8.95 -1.04
N ASP A 105 -2.04 -10.20 -1.48
CA ASP A 105 -2.73 -11.29 -0.78
C ASP A 105 -2.17 -11.51 0.62
N ALA A 106 -0.83 -11.49 0.74
CA ALA A 106 -0.16 -11.64 2.02
C ALA A 106 -0.51 -10.50 2.97
N VAL A 107 -0.52 -9.27 2.48
CA VAL A 107 -0.87 -8.07 3.25
C VAL A 107 -2.31 -8.16 3.74
N THR A 108 -3.23 -8.59 2.90
CA THR A 108 -4.63 -8.75 3.24
C THR A 108 -4.80 -9.76 4.37
N LYS A 109 -4.10 -10.88 4.30
CA LYS A 109 -4.14 -11.91 5.34
C LYS A 109 -3.52 -11.43 6.64
N ILE A 110 -2.40 -10.71 6.57
CA ILE A 110 -1.72 -10.16 7.73
C ILE A 110 -2.62 -9.17 8.46
N GLY A 111 -3.33 -8.33 7.72
CA GLY A 111 -4.22 -7.32 8.30
C GLY A 111 -5.35 -7.91 9.13
N ALA A 112 -5.71 -9.18 8.91
CA ALA A 112 -6.77 -9.86 9.65
C ALA A 112 -6.26 -10.55 10.92
N ILE A 113 -4.95 -10.60 11.14
CA ILE A 113 -4.33 -11.32 12.26
C ILE A 113 -3.83 -10.31 13.28
N LYS A 114 -4.05 -10.63 14.57
CA LYS A 114 -3.44 -9.87 15.65
C LYS A 114 -2.12 -10.51 16.00
N PHE A 115 -1.04 -9.75 15.88
CA PHE A 115 0.28 -10.28 16.18
C PHE A 115 0.83 -9.78 17.50
N LYS A 116 1.79 -10.53 18.01
CA LYS A 116 2.76 -10.06 18.98
C LYS A 116 4.00 -9.62 18.19
N ASP A 117 4.81 -8.75 18.78
CA ASP A 117 5.97 -8.18 18.10
C ASP A 117 6.94 -9.22 17.55
N GLU A 118 7.11 -10.33 18.26
CA GLU A 118 7.99 -11.42 17.82
C GLU A 118 7.49 -12.10 16.55
N GLU A 119 6.16 -12.18 16.40
CA GLU A 119 5.52 -12.82 15.27
C GLU A 119 5.65 -11.98 13.99
N GLU A 120 5.74 -10.66 14.11
CA GLU A 120 5.88 -9.76 12.98
C GLU A 120 7.11 -10.08 12.14
N SER A 121 8.25 -10.22 12.80
CA SER A 121 9.50 -10.51 12.12
C SER A 121 9.47 -11.90 11.46
N PHE A 122 8.90 -12.86 12.15
CA PHE A 122 8.76 -14.23 11.64
C PHE A 122 7.88 -14.26 10.38
N ILE A 123 6.76 -13.54 10.42
CA ILE A 123 5.84 -13.47 9.29
C ILE A 123 6.50 -12.76 8.11
N ALA A 124 7.22 -11.67 8.36
CA ALA A 124 7.94 -10.95 7.32
C ALA A 124 8.95 -11.84 6.63
N ASP A 125 9.68 -12.65 7.39
CA ASP A 125 10.67 -13.59 6.84
C ASP A 125 10.01 -14.65 5.96
N ILE A 126 8.89 -15.21 6.42
CA ILE A 126 8.16 -16.23 5.65
C ILE A 126 7.64 -15.67 4.34
N LEU A 127 7.09 -14.47 4.38
CA LEU A 127 6.48 -13.82 3.21
C LEU A 127 7.48 -13.06 2.36
N GLN A 128 8.72 -12.94 2.83
CA GLN A 128 9.78 -12.19 2.16
C GLN A 128 9.40 -10.72 1.93
N ILE A 129 8.71 -10.13 2.90
CA ILE A 129 8.34 -8.71 2.87
C ILE A 129 9.08 -7.97 3.98
N ASP A 130 9.11 -6.65 3.87
CA ASP A 130 9.77 -5.80 4.85
C ASP A 130 9.03 -5.87 6.20
N ALA A 131 9.75 -6.16 7.28
CA ALA A 131 9.17 -6.21 8.62
C ALA A 131 8.54 -4.88 9.02
N ARG A 132 9.07 -3.76 8.51
CA ARG A 132 8.51 -2.44 8.76
C ARG A 132 7.12 -2.30 8.15
N PHE A 133 6.90 -2.95 7.01
CA PHE A 133 5.60 -2.97 6.35
C PHE A 133 4.58 -3.74 7.21
N VAL A 134 4.97 -4.89 7.74
CA VAL A 134 4.14 -5.69 8.65
C VAL A 134 3.75 -4.87 9.87
N SER A 135 4.73 -4.18 10.46
CA SER A 135 4.51 -3.35 11.63
C SER A 135 3.54 -2.20 11.35
N LEU A 136 3.68 -1.56 10.19
CA LEU A 136 2.80 -0.50 9.75
C LEU A 136 1.36 -1.00 9.58
N LEU A 137 1.18 -2.16 8.97
CA LEU A 137 -0.14 -2.76 8.78
C LEU A 137 -0.81 -3.06 10.11
N LYS A 138 -0.06 -3.60 11.05
CA LYS A 138 -0.56 -3.88 12.39
C LYS A 138 -1.04 -2.60 13.06
N TRP A 139 -0.26 -1.52 12.92
CA TRP A 139 -0.58 -0.25 13.54
C TRP A 139 -1.82 0.39 12.92
N LEU A 140 -1.99 0.26 11.60
CA LEU A 140 -3.11 0.82 10.86
C LEU A 140 -4.38 -0.03 10.95
N GLY A 141 -4.20 -1.32 11.19
CA GLY A 141 -5.31 -2.25 11.32
C GLY A 141 -6.08 -2.02 12.58
#